data_5f5d1e7c1672b9cfc766f154e15e621c
#
_entry.id   5f5d1e7c1672b9cfc766f154e15e621c
#
_cell.length_a   1.000
_cell.length_b   1.000
_cell.length_c   1.000
_cell.angle_alpha   90.00
_cell.angle_beta   90.00
_cell.angle_gamma   90.00
#
_symmetry.space_group_name_H-M   'P 1'
#
loop_
_entity.id
_entity.type
_entity.pdbx_description
1 polymer ?
#
loop_
_entity_poly.entity_id
_entity_poly.type
_entity_poly.pdbx_seq_one_letter_code
_entity_poly.pdbx_strand_id
1 'polypeptide(L)'
;MPNPAASPAVSSTVGLKNMVIAPLTVDTEETLTYGDLQLVAGAIEASITPQNADPDVQYADDAEFDVLYPDPELSFKTKMADLPLIIQEMIFANKIDDNGVLIRSSTDKPPYFAVGFKSEKANHKFRYIWLYKVRAKPVTENYATKEGKSITRQTGEVEWTAIRRTHDNQYQAVADEDENGFTAAKGATFLRSVYEPVFATGG
;
A
#
# COMPACT_ATOMS: atom_id res chain seq x y z
N MET A 1 -25.85 -35.71 7.72
CA MET A 1 -25.62 -34.34 7.27
C MET A 1 -24.12 -34.09 7.28
N PRO A 2 -23.47 -33.56 6.23
CA PRO A 2 -22.07 -33.21 6.33
C PRO A 2 -21.89 -32.16 7.42
N ASN A 3 -20.89 -32.35 8.26
CA ASN A 3 -20.51 -31.40 9.30
C ASN A 3 -20.10 -30.08 8.62
N PRO A 4 -20.63 -28.91 9.01
CA PRO A 4 -20.18 -27.66 8.42
C PRO A 4 -18.67 -27.52 8.61
N ALA A 5 -17.97 -27.09 7.57
CA ALA A 5 -16.54 -26.81 7.65
C ALA A 5 -16.28 -25.87 8.83
N ALA A 6 -15.22 -26.13 9.58
CA ALA A 6 -14.85 -25.29 10.73
C ALA A 6 -14.75 -23.83 10.25
N SER A 7 -15.37 -22.91 10.99
CA SER A 7 -15.28 -21.48 10.70
C SER A 7 -13.82 -21.05 10.74
N PRO A 8 -13.34 -20.25 9.78
CA PRO A 8 -11.96 -19.75 9.83
C PRO A 8 -11.71 -18.96 11.12
N ALA A 9 -10.51 -19.02 11.64
CA ALA A 9 -10.14 -18.29 12.86
C ALA A 9 -10.27 -16.78 12.61
N VAL A 10 -11.09 -16.11 13.42
CA VAL A 10 -11.29 -14.65 13.33
C VAL A 10 -10.48 -13.98 14.43
N SER A 11 -9.58 -13.07 14.05
CA SER A 11 -8.80 -12.26 14.98
C SER A 11 -8.64 -10.84 14.42
N SER A 12 -8.89 -9.82 15.26
CA SER A 12 -8.76 -8.41 14.87
C SER A 12 -7.29 -8.02 14.69
N THR A 13 -7.04 -7.08 13.78
CA THR A 13 -5.72 -6.47 13.59
C THR A 13 -5.52 -5.34 14.60
N VAL A 14 -4.33 -5.26 15.21
CA VAL A 14 -4.05 -4.39 16.36
C VAL A 14 -2.97 -3.35 16.09
N GLY A 15 -2.12 -3.52 15.07
CA GLY A 15 -1.02 -2.59 14.85
C GLY A 15 -0.33 -2.75 13.49
N LEU A 16 0.36 -1.68 13.07
CA LEU A 16 1.17 -1.62 11.86
C LEU A 16 2.64 -1.81 12.22
N LYS A 17 3.35 -2.65 11.47
CA LYS A 17 4.80 -2.88 11.65
C LYS A 17 5.50 -3.03 10.29
N ASN A 18 6.78 -2.64 10.27
CA ASN A 18 7.71 -2.92 9.17
C ASN A 18 7.20 -2.47 7.80
N MET A 19 6.89 -1.18 7.65
CA MET A 19 6.57 -0.63 6.34
C MET A 19 7.83 -0.55 5.48
N VAL A 20 7.76 -1.10 4.27
CA VAL A 20 8.82 -1.09 3.26
C VAL A 20 8.28 -0.55 1.95
N ILE A 21 9.13 0.11 1.18
CA ILE A 21 8.81 0.60 -0.15
C ILE A 21 9.89 0.17 -1.14
N ALA A 22 9.51 -0.09 -2.38
CA ALA A 22 10.43 -0.39 -3.48
C ALA A 22 10.02 0.42 -4.72
N PRO A 23 10.93 1.17 -5.35
CA PRO A 23 10.62 1.87 -6.59
C PRO A 23 10.22 0.89 -7.69
N LEU A 24 9.15 1.17 -8.42
CA LEU A 24 8.75 0.42 -9.61
C LEU A 24 9.48 1.04 -10.81
N THR A 25 10.50 0.34 -11.31
CA THR A 25 11.38 0.85 -12.37
C THR A 25 10.91 0.45 -13.76
N VAL A 26 10.36 -0.75 -13.92
CA VAL A 26 9.80 -1.25 -15.18
C VAL A 26 8.46 -1.94 -14.89
N ASP A 27 7.44 -1.61 -15.66
CA ASP A 27 6.11 -2.24 -15.59
C ASP A 27 5.50 -2.28 -17.01
N THR A 28 5.84 -3.31 -17.74
CA THR A 28 5.31 -3.62 -19.07
C THR A 28 4.66 -5.01 -19.05
N GLU A 29 3.95 -5.38 -20.12
CA GLU A 29 3.37 -6.72 -20.24
C GLU A 29 4.42 -7.83 -20.16
N GLU A 30 5.64 -7.58 -20.65
CA GLU A 30 6.72 -8.58 -20.71
C GLU A 30 7.67 -8.55 -19.50
N THR A 31 7.85 -7.39 -18.88
CA THR A 31 8.90 -7.19 -17.88
C THR A 31 8.39 -6.37 -16.69
N LEU A 32 8.68 -6.89 -15.51
CA LEU A 32 8.41 -6.21 -14.24
C LEU A 32 9.71 -6.13 -13.44
N THR A 33 10.04 -4.93 -12.97
CA THR A 33 11.25 -4.73 -12.15
C THR A 33 11.00 -3.72 -11.06
N TYR A 34 11.36 -4.10 -9.83
CA TYR A 34 11.41 -3.22 -8.68
C TYR A 34 12.87 -2.95 -8.29
N GLY A 35 13.16 -1.76 -7.82
CA GLY A 35 14.44 -1.40 -7.24
C GLY A 35 14.58 -1.90 -5.80
N ASP A 36 15.65 -1.43 -5.14
CA ASP A 36 15.99 -1.85 -3.77
C ASP A 36 14.91 -1.46 -2.76
N LEU A 37 14.64 -2.35 -1.83
CA LEU A 37 13.72 -2.13 -0.73
C LEU A 37 14.30 -1.12 0.26
N GLN A 38 13.47 -0.15 0.63
CA GLN A 38 13.75 0.82 1.68
C GLN A 38 12.78 0.63 2.85
N LEU A 39 13.31 0.52 4.06
CA LEU A 39 12.50 0.51 5.28
C LEU A 39 12.05 1.94 5.60
N VAL A 40 10.74 2.13 5.76
CA VAL A 40 10.16 3.41 6.20
C VAL A 40 9.84 3.31 7.69
N ALA A 41 10.71 3.91 8.48
CA ALA A 41 10.54 3.92 9.93
C ALA A 41 9.46 4.94 10.35
N GLY A 42 8.81 4.67 11.51
CA GLY A 42 7.88 5.62 12.13
C GLY A 42 6.45 5.60 11.53
N ALA A 43 6.09 4.62 10.72
CA ALA A 43 4.72 4.44 10.31
C ALA A 43 3.83 4.09 11.51
N ILE A 44 2.77 4.89 11.73
CA ILE A 44 1.84 4.79 12.87
C ILE A 44 0.55 4.10 12.44
N GLU A 45 0.03 4.49 11.27
CA GLU A 45 -1.26 4.04 10.77
C GLU A 45 -1.20 3.86 9.25
N ALA A 46 -1.91 2.87 8.76
CA ALA A 46 -2.16 2.67 7.33
C ALA A 46 -3.63 2.33 7.13
N SER A 47 -4.26 3.00 6.18
CA SER A 47 -5.63 2.70 5.78
C SER A 47 -5.71 2.53 4.26
N ILE A 48 -6.42 1.50 3.83
CA ILE A 48 -6.67 1.19 2.43
C ILE A 48 -8.17 1.31 2.21
N THR A 49 -8.59 2.18 1.31
CA THR A 49 -10.00 2.42 0.99
C THR A 49 -10.21 2.20 -0.50
N PRO A 50 -11.03 1.23 -0.90
CA PRO A 50 -11.43 1.10 -2.29
C PRO A 50 -12.15 2.37 -2.75
N GLN A 51 -11.74 2.92 -3.88
CA GLN A 51 -12.46 3.98 -4.57
C GLN A 51 -13.37 3.28 -5.58
N ASN A 52 -14.60 3.01 -5.16
CA ASN A 52 -15.60 2.46 -6.04
C ASN A 52 -16.17 3.63 -6.85
N ALA A 53 -15.88 3.69 -8.14
CA ALA A 53 -16.70 4.47 -9.04
C ALA A 53 -18.04 3.72 -9.19
N ASP A 54 -19.13 4.47 -9.32
CA ASP A 54 -20.43 3.86 -9.59
C ASP A 54 -20.34 3.04 -10.87
N PRO A 55 -20.96 1.85 -10.91
CA PRO A 55 -21.01 1.05 -12.13
C PRO A 55 -21.73 1.82 -13.24
N ASP A 56 -21.22 1.74 -14.45
CA ASP A 56 -21.90 2.24 -15.64
C ASP A 56 -22.98 1.23 -16.07
N VAL A 57 -24.24 1.62 -15.87
CA VAL A 57 -25.39 0.78 -16.18
C VAL A 57 -25.94 1.15 -17.53
N GLN A 58 -25.88 0.26 -18.48
CA GLN A 58 -26.46 0.43 -19.79
C GLN A 58 -27.88 -0.16 -19.82
N TYR A 59 -28.86 0.65 -20.26
CA TYR A 59 -30.24 0.25 -20.39
C TYR A 59 -30.58 -0.03 -21.86
N ALA A 60 -31.32 -1.10 -22.12
CA ALA A 60 -31.92 -1.40 -23.41
C ALA A 60 -33.35 -1.95 -23.18
N ASP A 61 -34.29 -1.52 -24.00
CA ASP A 61 -35.72 -1.97 -23.97
C ASP A 61 -36.36 -1.80 -22.54
N ASP A 62 -36.11 -0.68 -21.88
CA ASP A 62 -36.59 -0.35 -20.53
C ASP A 62 -36.12 -1.30 -19.42
N ALA A 63 -35.04 -2.06 -19.67
CA ALA A 63 -34.43 -2.94 -18.69
C ALA A 63 -32.90 -2.72 -18.61
N GLU A 64 -32.32 -3.06 -17.48
CA GLU A 64 -30.83 -3.11 -17.33
C GLU A 64 -30.28 -4.19 -18.25
N PHE A 65 -29.46 -3.78 -19.22
CA PHE A 65 -28.88 -4.68 -20.22
C PHE A 65 -27.47 -5.13 -19.84
N ASP A 66 -26.63 -4.21 -19.35
CA ASP A 66 -25.25 -4.48 -18.99
C ASP A 66 -24.78 -3.55 -17.86
N VAL A 67 -23.86 -4.04 -17.02
CA VAL A 67 -23.29 -3.31 -15.90
C VAL A 67 -21.76 -3.43 -15.96
N LEU A 68 -21.11 -2.34 -16.33
CA LEU A 68 -19.65 -2.27 -16.37
C LEU A 68 -19.10 -1.71 -15.06
N TYR A 69 -18.23 -2.49 -14.43
CA TYR A 69 -17.49 -2.03 -13.24
C TYR A 69 -16.17 -1.43 -13.68
N PRO A 70 -15.84 -0.20 -13.24
CA PRO A 70 -14.55 0.39 -13.53
C PRO A 70 -13.42 -0.39 -12.85
N ASP A 71 -12.21 -0.23 -13.35
CA ASP A 71 -11.00 -0.82 -12.75
C ASP A 71 -10.87 -0.37 -11.28
N PRO A 72 -10.53 -1.29 -10.36
CA PRO A 72 -10.37 -0.95 -8.95
C PRO A 72 -9.20 0.02 -8.74
N GLU A 73 -9.49 1.15 -8.15
CA GLU A 73 -8.51 2.10 -7.66
C GLU A 73 -8.58 2.12 -6.13
N LEU A 74 -7.43 2.10 -5.47
CA LEU A 74 -7.37 2.15 -4.01
C LEU A 74 -6.76 3.47 -3.56
N SER A 75 -7.43 4.16 -2.64
CA SER A 75 -6.81 5.20 -1.84
C SER A 75 -6.09 4.54 -0.66
N PHE A 76 -4.82 4.83 -0.53
CA PHE A 76 -3.99 4.35 0.56
C PHE A 76 -3.45 5.55 1.32
N LYS A 77 -3.66 5.60 2.64
CA LYS A 77 -3.19 6.68 3.50
C LYS A 77 -2.28 6.12 4.57
N THR A 78 -1.17 6.81 4.80
CA THR A 78 -0.21 6.46 5.85
C THR A 78 0.03 7.66 6.75
N LYS A 79 -0.03 7.44 8.07
CA LYS A 79 0.44 8.42 9.07
C LYS A 79 1.81 7.99 9.56
N MET A 80 2.72 8.94 9.62
CA MET A 80 4.09 8.74 10.07
C MET A 80 4.41 9.69 11.22
N ALA A 81 5.20 9.22 12.19
CA ALA A 81 5.68 10.06 13.28
C ALA A 81 6.55 11.21 12.77
N ASP A 82 7.30 10.96 11.71
CA ASP A 82 8.11 11.91 10.97
C ASP A 82 8.29 11.40 9.53
N LEU A 83 8.50 12.31 8.59
CA LEU A 83 8.82 12.01 7.20
C LEU A 83 10.18 12.64 6.85
N PRO A 84 11.29 11.88 7.03
CA PRO A 84 12.63 12.37 6.74
C PRO A 84 12.79 12.91 5.34
N LEU A 85 13.58 13.97 5.14
CA LEU A 85 13.76 14.61 3.82
C LEU A 85 14.23 13.64 2.73
N ILE A 86 15.07 12.67 3.10
CA ILE A 86 15.54 11.63 2.16
C ILE A 86 14.39 10.74 1.66
N ILE A 87 13.41 10.47 2.49
CA ILE A 87 12.21 9.73 2.07
C ILE A 87 11.31 10.62 1.20
N GLN A 88 11.17 11.92 1.55
CA GLN A 88 10.44 12.88 0.72
C GLN A 88 11.08 13.03 -0.66
N GLU A 89 12.40 13.15 -0.75
CA GLU A 89 13.15 13.17 -2.00
C GLU A 89 12.78 11.96 -2.87
N MET A 90 12.79 10.78 -2.29
CA MET A 90 12.51 9.54 -3.02
C MET A 90 11.05 9.44 -3.47
N ILE A 91 10.07 9.66 -2.57
CA ILE A 91 8.65 9.42 -2.88
C ILE A 91 7.99 10.51 -3.71
N PHE A 92 8.50 11.76 -3.64
CA PHE A 92 7.96 12.90 -4.38
C PHE A 92 8.83 13.35 -5.55
N ALA A 93 9.99 12.71 -5.77
CA ALA A 93 11.00 13.14 -6.74
C ALA A 93 11.50 14.57 -6.51
N ASN A 94 11.48 15.03 -5.26
CA ASN A 94 12.12 16.28 -4.86
C ASN A 94 13.64 16.14 -4.94
N LYS A 95 14.38 17.23 -4.76
CA LYS A 95 15.84 17.21 -4.73
C LYS A 95 16.37 17.83 -3.46
N ILE A 96 17.37 17.20 -2.86
CA ILE A 96 18.14 17.80 -1.77
C ILE A 96 19.40 18.44 -2.38
N ASP A 97 19.61 19.73 -2.12
CA ASP A 97 20.78 20.44 -2.61
C ASP A 97 22.05 20.11 -1.78
N ASP A 98 23.20 20.65 -2.20
CA ASP A 98 24.48 20.41 -1.51
C ASP A 98 24.53 20.99 -0.08
N ASN A 99 23.58 21.84 0.29
CA ASN A 99 23.44 22.41 1.62
C ASN A 99 22.46 21.61 2.50
N GLY A 100 21.88 20.50 1.98
CA GLY A 100 20.91 19.67 2.68
C GLY A 100 19.50 20.24 2.70
N VAL A 101 19.16 21.14 1.77
CA VAL A 101 17.84 21.77 1.66
C VAL A 101 17.00 21.03 0.64
N LEU A 102 15.79 20.61 1.01
CA LEU A 102 14.84 19.98 0.11
C LEU A 102 14.17 21.05 -0.76
N ILE A 103 14.34 20.93 -2.05
CA ILE A 103 13.75 21.82 -3.07
C ILE A 103 12.58 21.08 -3.75
N ARG A 104 11.43 21.73 -3.79
CA ARG A 104 10.24 21.25 -4.51
C ARG A 104 10.02 22.06 -5.77
N SER A 105 9.78 21.37 -6.89
CA SER A 105 9.54 21.98 -8.17
C SER A 105 8.18 21.58 -8.73
N SER A 106 7.56 22.45 -9.51
CA SER A 106 6.35 22.12 -10.27
C SER A 106 6.57 21.06 -11.35
N THR A 107 7.82 20.74 -11.65
CA THR A 107 8.22 19.69 -12.61
C THR A 107 8.42 18.33 -11.96
N ASP A 108 8.39 18.24 -10.62
CA ASP A 108 8.58 16.99 -9.89
C ASP A 108 7.44 16.02 -10.21
N LYS A 109 7.81 14.79 -10.56
CA LYS A 109 6.86 13.74 -10.92
C LYS A 109 7.07 12.55 -9.98
N PRO A 110 6.24 12.39 -8.94
CA PRO A 110 6.34 11.24 -8.05
C PRO A 110 6.39 9.93 -8.81
N PRO A 111 7.37 9.06 -8.57
CA PRO A 111 7.46 7.75 -9.21
C PRO A 111 6.44 6.78 -8.62
N TYR A 112 6.30 5.62 -9.25
CA TYR A 112 5.53 4.51 -8.69
C TYR A 112 6.40 3.66 -7.77
N PHE A 113 5.75 3.09 -6.75
CA PHE A 113 6.36 2.19 -5.77
C PHE A 113 5.50 0.95 -5.56
N ALA A 114 6.12 -0.13 -5.09
CA ALA A 114 5.43 -1.11 -4.29
C ALA A 114 5.56 -0.72 -2.80
N VAL A 115 4.48 -0.88 -2.04
CA VAL A 115 4.46 -0.64 -0.59
C VAL A 115 4.04 -1.92 0.10
N GLY A 116 4.88 -2.40 1.02
CA GLY A 116 4.61 -3.57 1.83
C GLY A 116 4.60 -3.25 3.32
N PHE A 117 3.74 -3.89 4.08
CA PHE A 117 3.71 -3.80 5.53
C PHE A 117 3.04 -5.02 6.16
N LYS A 118 3.17 -5.16 7.46
CA LYS A 118 2.44 -6.18 8.21
C LYS A 118 1.65 -5.56 9.36
N SER A 119 0.54 -6.19 9.68
CA SER A 119 -0.30 -5.85 10.81
C SER A 119 -0.36 -7.02 11.78
N GLU A 120 -0.13 -6.74 13.06
CA GLU A 120 -0.28 -7.73 14.13
C GLU A 120 -1.75 -7.96 14.43
N LYS A 121 -2.11 -9.21 14.68
CA LYS A 121 -3.45 -9.62 15.07
C LYS A 121 -3.50 -9.87 16.58
N ALA A 122 -4.69 -9.84 17.17
CA ALA A 122 -4.89 -10.08 18.61
C ALA A 122 -4.42 -11.47 19.07
N ASN A 123 -4.27 -12.43 18.16
CA ASN A 123 -3.72 -13.77 18.41
C ASN A 123 -2.19 -13.86 18.24
N HIS A 124 -1.50 -12.71 18.17
CA HIS A 124 -0.04 -12.59 17.94
C HIS A 124 0.47 -13.10 16.60
N LYS A 125 -0.40 -13.42 15.66
CA LYS A 125 -0.06 -13.71 14.29
C LYS A 125 -0.05 -12.42 13.45
N PHE A 126 0.43 -12.51 12.21
CA PHE A 126 0.55 -11.36 11.33
C PHE A 126 -0.27 -11.54 10.05
N ARG A 127 -0.80 -10.40 9.59
CA ARG A 127 -1.30 -10.21 8.25
C ARG A 127 -0.31 -9.33 7.50
N TYR A 128 0.05 -9.74 6.29
CA TYR A 128 1.00 -9.06 5.42
C TYR A 128 0.25 -8.51 4.21
N ILE A 129 0.61 -7.32 3.81
CA ILE A 129 -0.02 -6.63 2.68
C ILE A 129 1.08 -6.11 1.76
N TRP A 130 0.89 -6.30 0.45
CA TRP A 130 1.60 -5.60 -0.61
C TRP A 130 0.60 -4.84 -1.47
N LEU A 131 0.90 -3.57 -1.73
CA LEU A 131 0.30 -2.76 -2.80
C LEU A 131 1.36 -2.61 -3.88
N TYR A 132 1.08 -3.09 -5.08
CA TYR A 132 2.10 -3.30 -6.09
C TYR A 132 2.49 -2.05 -6.88
N LYS A 133 1.55 -1.13 -7.10
CA LYS A 133 1.78 0.08 -7.89
C LYS A 133 1.07 1.26 -7.26
N VAL A 134 1.77 1.97 -6.40
CA VAL A 134 1.27 3.15 -5.71
C VAL A 134 2.06 4.39 -6.09
N ARG A 135 1.41 5.54 -6.08
CA ARG A 135 2.02 6.85 -6.28
C ARG A 135 1.61 7.78 -5.17
N ALA A 136 2.57 8.47 -4.56
CA ALA A 136 2.30 9.46 -3.53
C ALA A 136 1.68 10.72 -4.15
N LYS A 137 0.69 11.28 -3.44
CA LYS A 137 0.17 12.62 -3.71
C LYS A 137 0.97 13.66 -2.90
N PRO A 138 1.02 14.93 -3.33
CA PRO A 138 1.65 15.99 -2.55
C PRO A 138 1.08 16.04 -1.13
N VAL A 139 1.96 16.19 -0.13
CA VAL A 139 1.60 16.18 1.28
C VAL A 139 0.97 17.50 1.71
N THR A 140 -0.06 17.43 2.52
CA THR A 140 -0.51 18.57 3.33
C THR A 140 0.33 18.62 4.60
N GLU A 141 1.08 19.70 4.79
CA GLU A 141 1.89 19.93 5.98
C GLU A 141 1.19 20.93 6.90
N ASN A 142 1.03 20.56 8.17
CA ASN A 142 0.42 21.41 9.17
C ASN A 142 1.50 21.80 10.20
N TYR A 143 1.66 23.08 10.41
CA TYR A 143 2.57 23.63 11.42
C TYR A 143 1.77 24.39 12.47
N ALA A 144 1.88 24.04 13.74
CA ALA A 144 1.22 24.72 14.83
C ALA A 144 2.22 25.10 15.90
N THR A 145 2.00 26.23 16.56
CA THR A 145 2.76 26.69 17.72
C THR A 145 2.50 25.78 18.92
N LYS A 146 3.54 25.56 19.71
CA LYS A 146 3.41 24.87 21.00
C LYS A 146 2.58 25.73 21.95
N GLU A 147 1.41 25.25 22.35
CA GLU A 147 0.53 25.94 23.32
C GLU A 147 0.71 25.36 24.72
N GLY A 148 1.17 26.20 25.64
CA GLY A 148 1.25 25.90 27.09
C GLY A 148 2.00 24.62 27.43
N LYS A 149 1.44 23.81 28.35
CA LYS A 149 2.02 22.55 28.83
C LYS A 149 1.65 21.32 27.99
N SER A 150 0.77 21.49 27.02
CA SER A 150 0.33 20.39 26.13
C SER A 150 1.26 20.29 24.92
N ILE A 151 1.83 19.10 24.70
CA ILE A 151 2.64 18.80 23.52
C ILE A 151 1.75 18.02 22.56
N THR A 152 1.24 18.68 21.53
CA THR A 152 0.58 18.01 20.42
C THR A 152 1.64 17.62 19.39
N ARG A 153 1.85 16.32 19.20
CA ARG A 153 2.76 15.82 18.17
C ARG A 153 2.10 16.01 16.81
N GLN A 154 2.83 16.61 15.89
CA GLN A 154 2.41 16.69 14.49
C GLN A 154 2.91 15.43 13.78
N THR A 155 2.03 14.76 13.07
CA THR A 155 2.33 13.56 12.28
C THR A 155 2.24 13.92 10.81
N GLY A 156 3.20 13.44 10.01
CA GLY A 156 3.11 13.52 8.55
C GLY A 156 2.05 12.53 8.03
N GLU A 157 1.17 12.99 7.17
CA GLU A 157 0.23 12.12 6.47
C GLU A 157 0.59 12.11 4.98
N VAL A 158 0.79 10.91 4.42
CA VAL A 158 1.00 10.73 2.97
C VAL A 158 -0.20 9.98 2.42
N GLU A 159 -0.83 10.57 1.42
CA GLU A 159 -1.87 9.94 0.63
C GLU A 159 -1.26 9.35 -0.64
N TRP A 160 -1.69 8.13 -0.97
CA TRP A 160 -1.24 7.39 -2.13
C TRP A 160 -2.43 6.93 -2.96
N THR A 161 -2.25 6.91 -4.26
CA THR A 161 -3.17 6.21 -5.16
C THR A 161 -2.53 4.90 -5.58
N ALA A 162 -3.26 3.81 -5.39
CA ALA A 162 -2.84 2.48 -5.82
C ALA A 162 -3.67 2.03 -7.01
N ILE A 163 -2.98 1.59 -8.05
CA ILE A 163 -3.57 1.08 -9.29
C ILE A 163 -3.00 -0.31 -9.61
N ARG A 164 -3.60 -0.99 -10.58
CA ARG A 164 -3.09 -2.28 -11.07
C ARG A 164 -1.75 -2.13 -11.81
N ARG A 165 -0.90 -3.15 -11.75
CA ARG A 165 0.29 -3.28 -12.60
C ARG A 165 -0.11 -3.55 -14.05
N THR A 166 0.71 -3.08 -14.98
CA THR A 166 0.51 -3.38 -16.40
C THR A 166 0.87 -4.84 -16.71
N HIS A 167 1.89 -5.36 -16.02
CA HIS A 167 2.44 -6.71 -16.25
C HIS A 167 1.42 -7.84 -16.10
N ASP A 168 0.63 -7.82 -15.04
CA ASP A 168 -0.25 -8.94 -14.68
C ASP A 168 -1.63 -8.51 -14.14
N ASN A 169 -1.95 -7.22 -14.23
CA ASN A 169 -3.18 -6.61 -13.71
C ASN A 169 -3.39 -6.76 -12.20
N GLN A 170 -2.38 -7.18 -11.44
CA GLN A 170 -2.47 -7.27 -9.99
C GLN A 170 -2.30 -5.89 -9.34
N TYR A 171 -3.04 -5.62 -8.27
CA TYR A 171 -2.93 -4.37 -7.52
C TYR A 171 -2.56 -4.58 -6.05
N GLN A 172 -2.90 -5.74 -5.47
CA GLN A 172 -2.68 -6.03 -4.07
C GLN A 172 -2.43 -7.53 -3.84
N ALA A 173 -1.56 -7.86 -2.88
CA ALA A 173 -1.49 -9.19 -2.27
C ALA A 173 -1.71 -9.08 -0.77
N VAL A 174 -2.49 -10.00 -0.23
CA VAL A 174 -2.74 -10.13 1.21
C VAL A 174 -2.43 -11.56 1.63
N ALA A 175 -1.60 -11.72 2.67
CA ALA A 175 -1.29 -13.01 3.25
C ALA A 175 -1.58 -12.98 4.76
N ASP A 176 -2.08 -14.08 5.30
CA ASP A 176 -2.46 -14.18 6.71
C ASP A 176 -1.89 -15.47 7.30
N GLU A 177 -1.23 -15.40 8.47
CA GLU A 177 -0.67 -16.56 9.14
C GLU A 177 -1.73 -17.51 9.70
N ASP A 178 -3.00 -17.13 9.68
CA ASP A 178 -4.11 -18.01 10.02
C ASP A 178 -4.58 -18.87 8.84
N GLU A 179 -4.15 -18.53 7.62
CA GLU A 179 -4.54 -19.24 6.42
C GLU A 179 -3.68 -20.48 6.15
N ASN A 180 -4.34 -21.52 5.66
CA ASN A 180 -3.65 -22.76 5.27
C ASN A 180 -2.66 -22.49 4.13
N GLY A 181 -1.42 -22.94 4.31
CA GLY A 181 -0.36 -22.79 3.31
C GLY A 181 0.50 -21.54 3.49
N PHE A 182 0.13 -20.56 4.32
CA PHE A 182 0.98 -19.45 4.69
C PHE A 182 1.50 -19.61 6.11
N THR A 183 2.79 -19.87 6.25
CA THR A 183 3.45 -20.15 7.53
C THR A 183 4.22 -18.95 8.05
N ALA A 184 4.52 -18.89 9.35
CA ALA A 184 5.40 -17.84 9.92
C ALA A 184 6.78 -17.78 9.24
N ALA A 185 7.30 -18.91 8.73
CA ALA A 185 8.54 -18.95 7.96
C ALA A 185 8.42 -18.19 6.63
N LYS A 186 7.30 -18.34 5.92
CA LYS A 186 7.00 -17.54 4.72
C LYS A 186 6.84 -16.06 5.08
N GLY A 187 6.16 -15.76 6.19
CA GLY A 187 5.98 -14.41 6.70
C GLY A 187 7.31 -13.70 7.01
N ALA A 188 8.29 -14.42 7.55
CA ALA A 188 9.62 -13.87 7.86
C ALA A 188 10.38 -13.34 6.62
N THR A 189 10.07 -13.84 5.43
CA THR A 189 10.70 -13.44 4.16
C THR A 189 9.79 -12.59 3.28
N PHE A 190 8.50 -12.52 3.57
CA PHE A 190 7.49 -11.92 2.71
C PHE A 190 7.72 -10.43 2.40
N LEU A 191 8.34 -9.69 3.32
CA LEU A 191 8.69 -8.28 3.14
C LEU A 191 10.18 -8.06 2.79
N ARG A 192 10.92 -9.11 2.41
CA ARG A 192 12.32 -8.98 1.97
C ARG A 192 12.47 -8.74 0.47
N SER A 193 11.43 -9.00 -0.29
CA SER A 193 11.29 -8.67 -1.71
C SER A 193 9.82 -8.41 -1.99
N VAL A 194 9.50 -7.68 -3.06
CA VAL A 194 8.13 -7.57 -3.53
C VAL A 194 7.63 -8.97 -3.87
N TYR A 195 6.48 -9.36 -3.32
CA TYR A 195 5.94 -10.70 -3.53
C TYR A 195 5.40 -10.84 -4.95
N GLU A 196 5.86 -11.87 -5.64
CA GLU A 196 5.31 -12.23 -6.95
C GLU A 196 4.37 -13.45 -6.80
N PRO A 197 3.11 -13.32 -7.27
CA PRO A 197 2.15 -14.40 -7.14
C PRO A 197 2.54 -15.59 -8.03
N VAL A 198 2.43 -16.79 -7.45
CA VAL A 198 2.65 -18.05 -8.17
C VAL A 198 1.31 -18.76 -8.27
N PHE A 199 0.74 -18.79 -9.45
CA PHE A 199 -0.46 -19.55 -9.74
C PHE A 199 -0.06 -20.93 -10.27
N ALA A 200 -0.76 -21.97 -9.82
CA ALA A 200 -0.59 -23.29 -10.43
C ALA A 200 -0.98 -23.18 -11.91
N THR A 201 -0.05 -23.53 -12.79
CA THR A 201 -0.35 -23.66 -14.22
C THR A 201 -1.45 -24.72 -14.32
N GLY A 202 -2.65 -24.32 -14.72
CA GLY A 202 -3.77 -25.24 -14.90
C GLY A 202 -3.37 -26.36 -15.86
N GLY A 203 -3.46 -27.59 -15.40
CA GLY A 203 -3.34 -28.77 -16.23
C GLY A 203 -4.61 -28.97 -17.06
#